data_4a404f20a385e1486ce8091c558bf97d
#
_entry.id   4a404f20a385e1486ce8091c558bf97d
#
_cell.length_a   1.000
_cell.length_b   1.000
_cell.length_c   1.000
_cell.angle_alpha   90.00
_cell.angle_beta   90.00
_cell.angle_gamma   90.00
#
_symmetry.space_group_name_H-M   'P 1'
#
loop_
_entity.id
_entity.type
_entity.pdbx_description
1 polymer ?
#
loop_
_entity_poly.entity_id
_entity_poly.type
_entity_poly.pdbx_seq_one_letter_code
_entity_poly.pdbx_strand_id
1 'polypeptide(L)'
;GVPLVADIHFLPEAALIAAANVEKVRINPGNFNDRGGQFDRLIEICREHHTALRIGVNHGSLSPAIMERYGDTPEGMVASAVEYLEMCRERNFDPVVVSLKSSNVRVMVQAYRLLAAEMRERGWDYPLHLGVTEAGDDMEGRIKSAVGIGALLADGLGDTIRVSLTEAPEREIPVARQLADYFVGRENHDPIPEANESFYSPYEYRRRRSAPVGEVGGERPPVIWNELPETVQESVFYADIHHVEQIPADRIVVLTTSNRNGIAEQRAFFLRMEQLGKNNPVIIKRSY
;
A
#
# COMPACT_ATOMS: atom_id res chain seq x y z
N GLY A 1 -22.25 -17.06 -17.70
CA GLY A 1 -21.23 -17.68 -16.83
C GLY A 1 -20.45 -16.62 -16.07
N VAL A 2 -19.71 -17.01 -15.06
CA VAL A 2 -18.78 -16.13 -14.37
C VAL A 2 -17.43 -16.26 -15.06
N PRO A 3 -16.75 -15.15 -15.44
CA PRO A 3 -15.41 -15.20 -16.01
C PRO A 3 -14.42 -15.86 -15.05
N LEU A 4 -13.57 -16.73 -15.58
CA LEU A 4 -12.56 -17.44 -14.81
C LEU A 4 -11.17 -16.83 -15.00
N VAL A 5 -10.39 -16.81 -13.93
CA VAL A 5 -8.98 -16.39 -13.97
C VAL A 5 -8.12 -17.54 -13.48
N ALA A 6 -7.29 -18.10 -14.38
CA ALA A 6 -6.30 -19.11 -14.01
C ALA A 6 -5.06 -18.42 -13.42
N ASP A 7 -4.72 -18.75 -12.18
CA ASP A 7 -3.55 -18.22 -11.48
C ASP A 7 -2.41 -19.27 -11.55
N ILE A 8 -1.48 -19.04 -12.48
CA ILE A 8 -0.43 -20.03 -12.84
C ILE A 8 0.89 -19.65 -12.18
N HIS A 9 1.48 -20.63 -11.53
CA HIS A 9 2.80 -20.55 -10.91
C HIS A 9 3.74 -21.62 -11.46
N PHE A 10 4.99 -21.30 -11.69
CA PHE A 10 6.12 -22.19 -12.02
C PHE A 10 6.05 -23.02 -13.32
N LEU A 11 4.87 -23.23 -13.89
CA LEU A 11 4.65 -24.10 -15.04
C LEU A 11 4.12 -23.31 -16.26
N PRO A 12 5.00 -22.80 -17.15
CA PRO A 12 4.56 -22.07 -18.34
C PRO A 12 3.60 -22.89 -19.22
N GLU A 13 3.80 -24.19 -19.34
CA GLU A 13 2.91 -25.06 -20.12
C GLU A 13 1.47 -25.04 -19.61
N ALA A 14 1.27 -24.94 -18.29
CA ALA A 14 -0.05 -24.82 -17.71
C ALA A 14 -0.71 -23.46 -18.10
N ALA A 15 0.08 -22.41 -18.22
CA ALA A 15 -0.42 -21.12 -18.70
C ALA A 15 -0.88 -21.19 -20.16
N LEU A 16 -0.13 -21.89 -21.02
CA LEU A 16 -0.49 -22.10 -22.42
C LEU A 16 -1.83 -22.86 -22.56
N ILE A 17 -2.01 -23.92 -21.77
CA ILE A 17 -3.26 -24.69 -21.76
C ILE A 17 -4.41 -23.86 -21.21
N ALA A 18 -4.20 -23.14 -20.11
CA ALA A 18 -5.22 -22.32 -19.49
C ALA A 18 -5.69 -21.19 -20.41
N ALA A 19 -4.78 -20.56 -21.14
CA ALA A 19 -5.08 -19.45 -22.03
C ALA A 19 -6.12 -19.77 -23.12
N ALA A 20 -6.21 -21.02 -23.52
CA ALA A 20 -7.24 -21.47 -24.47
C ALA A 20 -8.59 -21.79 -23.83
N ASN A 21 -8.73 -21.78 -22.50
CA ASN A 21 -9.89 -22.31 -21.79
C ASN A 21 -10.50 -21.36 -20.75
N VAL A 22 -9.89 -20.19 -20.47
CA VAL A 22 -10.37 -19.22 -19.49
C VAL A 22 -10.32 -17.81 -20.05
N GLU A 23 -11.01 -16.87 -19.41
CA GLU A 23 -11.06 -15.48 -19.88
C GLU A 23 -9.82 -14.67 -19.49
N LYS A 24 -9.06 -15.14 -18.49
CA LYS A 24 -7.83 -14.49 -18.07
C LYS A 24 -6.83 -15.49 -17.50
N VAL A 25 -5.56 -15.31 -17.83
CA VAL A 25 -4.45 -16.05 -17.21
C VAL A 25 -3.59 -15.09 -16.42
N ARG A 26 -3.23 -15.44 -15.20
CA ARG A 26 -2.21 -14.73 -14.43
C ARG A 26 -0.90 -15.51 -14.45
N ILE A 27 0.17 -14.79 -14.76
CA ILE A 27 1.54 -15.28 -14.58
C ILE A 27 2.30 -14.39 -13.59
N ASN A 28 3.31 -14.96 -12.94
CA ASN A 28 4.24 -14.20 -12.10
C ASN A 28 5.60 -14.12 -12.81
N PRO A 29 6.06 -12.93 -13.22
CA PRO A 29 7.38 -12.74 -13.82
C PRO A 29 8.53 -13.41 -13.07
N GLY A 30 8.49 -13.37 -11.74
CA GLY A 30 9.55 -13.91 -10.90
C GLY A 30 9.70 -15.44 -10.96
N ASN A 31 8.67 -16.16 -11.38
CA ASN A 31 8.69 -17.62 -11.48
C ASN A 31 8.16 -18.16 -12.82
N PHE A 32 7.85 -17.30 -13.76
CA PHE A 32 7.56 -17.70 -15.13
C PHE A 32 8.88 -17.96 -15.87
N ASN A 33 9.31 -19.20 -15.86
CA ASN A 33 10.58 -19.59 -16.42
C ASN A 33 10.47 -19.74 -17.96
N ASP A 34 10.64 -18.63 -18.68
CA ASP A 34 10.57 -18.61 -20.15
C ASP A 34 11.78 -19.32 -20.76
N ARG A 35 11.63 -20.61 -21.00
CA ARG A 35 12.63 -21.41 -21.70
C ARG A 35 12.15 -21.70 -23.11
N GLY A 36 12.66 -20.95 -24.09
CA GLY A 36 12.39 -21.23 -25.50
C GLY A 36 11.17 -20.54 -26.08
N GLY A 37 10.85 -19.32 -25.64
CA GLY A 37 9.82 -18.48 -26.25
C GLY A 37 8.39 -18.86 -25.82
N GLN A 38 8.24 -19.40 -24.60
CA GLN A 38 6.91 -19.76 -24.08
C GLN A 38 6.06 -18.52 -23.83
N PHE A 39 6.67 -17.37 -23.53
CA PHE A 39 5.93 -16.13 -23.39
C PHE A 39 5.34 -15.66 -24.72
N ASP A 40 6.12 -15.75 -25.81
CA ASP A 40 5.64 -15.43 -27.16
C ASP A 40 4.44 -16.30 -27.53
N ARG A 41 4.57 -17.61 -27.29
CA ARG A 41 3.49 -18.56 -27.55
C ARG A 41 2.26 -18.29 -26.66
N LEU A 42 2.45 -17.88 -25.40
CA LEU A 42 1.34 -17.49 -24.53
C LEU A 42 0.58 -16.30 -25.10
N ILE A 43 1.29 -15.27 -25.57
CA ILE A 43 0.68 -14.08 -26.21
C ILE A 43 -0.10 -14.48 -27.47
N GLU A 44 0.43 -15.37 -28.31
CA GLU A 44 -0.27 -15.88 -29.50
C GLU A 44 -1.60 -16.57 -29.13
N ILE A 45 -1.57 -17.49 -28.16
CA ILE A 45 -2.77 -18.20 -27.70
C ILE A 45 -3.77 -17.22 -27.07
N CYS A 46 -3.30 -16.29 -26.22
CA CYS A 46 -4.15 -15.27 -25.62
C CYS A 46 -4.86 -14.42 -26.69
N ARG A 47 -4.15 -14.06 -27.78
CA ARG A 47 -4.74 -13.32 -28.90
C ARG A 47 -5.76 -14.14 -29.67
N GLU A 48 -5.46 -15.40 -29.97
CA GLU A 48 -6.35 -16.31 -30.68
C GLU A 48 -7.66 -16.55 -29.92
N HIS A 49 -7.58 -16.71 -28.61
CA HIS A 49 -8.73 -17.02 -27.75
C HIS A 49 -9.35 -15.80 -27.05
N HIS A 50 -8.87 -14.58 -27.36
CA HIS A 50 -9.30 -13.34 -26.68
C HIS A 50 -9.15 -13.38 -25.16
N THR A 51 -8.11 -14.05 -24.67
CA THR A 51 -7.81 -14.20 -23.27
C THR A 51 -6.95 -13.03 -22.78
N ALA A 52 -7.35 -12.38 -21.71
CA ALA A 52 -6.54 -11.34 -21.08
C ALA A 52 -5.38 -11.93 -20.28
N LEU A 53 -4.27 -11.19 -20.18
CA LEU A 53 -3.13 -11.57 -19.37
C LEU A 53 -3.03 -10.68 -18.13
N ARG A 54 -2.80 -11.27 -16.95
CA ARG A 54 -2.42 -10.50 -15.77
C ARG A 54 -0.96 -10.73 -15.43
N ILE A 55 -0.17 -9.67 -15.49
CA ILE A 55 1.21 -9.65 -14.99
C ILE A 55 1.13 -9.43 -13.47
N GLY A 56 1.38 -10.50 -12.72
CA GLY A 56 1.15 -10.53 -11.28
C GLY A 56 2.43 -10.73 -10.49
N VAL A 57 3.09 -9.62 -10.12
CA VAL A 57 4.30 -9.63 -9.31
C VAL A 57 3.96 -9.75 -7.84
N ASN A 58 4.70 -10.60 -7.12
CA ASN A 58 4.62 -10.71 -5.67
C ASN A 58 5.97 -10.36 -5.04
N HIS A 59 5.95 -9.57 -3.98
CA HIS A 59 7.08 -9.37 -3.07
C HIS A 59 7.55 -10.74 -2.54
N GLY A 60 8.85 -10.94 -2.42
CA GLY A 60 9.43 -12.24 -2.04
C GLY A 60 9.52 -13.25 -3.18
N SER A 61 9.13 -12.89 -4.42
CA SER A 61 9.09 -13.81 -5.56
C SER A 61 9.53 -13.11 -6.84
N LEU A 62 10.62 -12.34 -6.76
CA LEU A 62 11.22 -11.66 -7.92
C LEU A 62 12.26 -12.58 -8.59
N SER A 63 12.53 -12.33 -9.88
CA SER A 63 13.56 -13.08 -10.61
C SER A 63 14.96 -12.81 -10.04
N PRO A 64 15.92 -13.76 -10.15
CA PRO A 64 17.28 -13.53 -9.67
C PRO A 64 17.94 -12.27 -10.24
N ALA A 65 17.69 -11.94 -11.50
CA ALA A 65 18.24 -10.75 -12.13
C ALA A 65 17.69 -9.45 -11.53
N ILE A 66 16.40 -9.41 -11.23
CA ILE A 66 15.77 -8.28 -10.55
C ILE A 66 16.28 -8.18 -9.10
N MET A 67 16.38 -9.31 -8.40
CA MET A 67 16.89 -9.36 -7.03
C MET A 67 18.34 -8.85 -6.92
N GLU A 68 19.20 -9.21 -7.88
CA GLU A 68 20.59 -8.73 -7.92
C GLU A 68 20.67 -7.21 -8.13
N ARG A 69 19.80 -6.67 -8.98
CA ARG A 69 19.86 -5.26 -9.39
C ARG A 69 19.12 -4.31 -8.43
N TYR A 70 17.97 -4.72 -7.92
CA TYR A 70 17.06 -3.86 -7.15
C TYR A 70 16.77 -4.36 -5.74
N GLY A 71 17.13 -5.62 -5.42
CA GLY A 71 16.70 -6.28 -4.20
C GLY A 71 15.18 -6.60 -4.20
N ASP A 72 14.69 -7.09 -3.07
CA ASP A 72 13.25 -7.32 -2.86
C ASP A 72 12.58 -6.03 -2.35
N THR A 73 12.43 -5.08 -3.24
CA THR A 73 11.99 -3.70 -2.98
C THR A 73 10.79 -3.33 -3.84
N PRO A 74 10.05 -2.27 -3.50
CA PRO A 74 9.01 -1.71 -4.37
C PRO A 74 9.52 -1.41 -5.79
N GLU A 75 10.73 -0.87 -5.90
CA GLU A 75 11.39 -0.58 -7.19
C GLU A 75 11.66 -1.85 -7.99
N GLY A 76 12.11 -2.93 -7.32
CA GLY A 76 12.28 -4.24 -7.93
C GLY A 76 10.96 -4.84 -8.42
N MET A 77 9.89 -4.69 -7.66
CA MET A 77 8.54 -5.12 -8.10
C MET A 77 8.09 -4.36 -9.36
N VAL A 78 8.29 -3.05 -9.40
CA VAL A 78 7.97 -2.21 -10.57
C VAL A 78 8.80 -2.61 -11.77
N ALA A 79 10.12 -2.75 -11.62
CA ALA A 79 11.02 -3.16 -12.70
C ALA A 79 10.60 -4.52 -13.29
N SER A 80 10.24 -5.48 -12.44
CA SER A 80 9.75 -6.79 -12.86
C SER A 80 8.44 -6.73 -13.67
N ALA A 81 7.53 -5.83 -13.29
CA ALA A 81 6.29 -5.64 -14.05
C ALA A 81 6.55 -4.94 -15.39
N VAL A 82 7.35 -3.88 -15.37
CA VAL A 82 7.67 -3.06 -16.56
C VAL A 82 8.34 -3.91 -17.64
N GLU A 83 9.28 -4.78 -17.28
CA GLU A 83 9.94 -5.70 -18.23
C GLU A 83 8.90 -6.52 -19.02
N TYR A 84 7.91 -7.10 -18.37
CA TYR A 84 6.88 -7.88 -19.03
C TYR A 84 5.84 -7.01 -19.78
N LEU A 85 5.57 -5.81 -19.30
CA LEU A 85 4.73 -4.86 -20.05
C LEU A 85 5.39 -4.41 -21.33
N GLU A 86 6.71 -4.15 -21.32
CA GLU A 86 7.50 -3.86 -22.54
C GLU A 86 7.42 -5.02 -23.54
N MET A 87 7.61 -6.25 -23.06
CA MET A 87 7.47 -7.46 -23.89
C MET A 87 6.07 -7.59 -24.53
N CYS A 88 5.00 -7.24 -23.79
CA CYS A 88 3.63 -7.21 -24.32
C CYS A 88 3.47 -6.15 -25.42
N ARG A 89 3.99 -4.95 -25.19
CA ARG A 89 3.91 -3.86 -26.16
C ARG A 89 4.69 -4.13 -27.44
N GLU A 90 5.90 -4.67 -27.34
CA GLU A 90 6.70 -5.10 -28.51
C GLU A 90 5.92 -6.08 -29.40
N ARG A 91 5.02 -6.86 -28.79
CA ARG A 91 4.15 -7.83 -29.47
C ARG A 91 2.78 -7.28 -29.85
N ASN A 92 2.51 -5.98 -29.61
CA ASN A 92 1.22 -5.34 -29.81
C ASN A 92 0.08 -6.10 -29.10
N PHE A 93 0.30 -6.43 -27.82
CA PHE A 93 -0.69 -7.13 -26.98
C PHE A 93 -1.09 -6.23 -25.83
N ASP A 94 -2.29 -5.65 -25.90
CA ASP A 94 -2.82 -4.66 -24.97
C ASP A 94 -3.78 -5.21 -23.90
N PRO A 95 -4.41 -6.41 -24.02
CA PRO A 95 -5.34 -6.91 -22.99
C PRO A 95 -4.59 -7.39 -21.73
N VAL A 96 -3.96 -6.46 -21.03
CA VAL A 96 -3.10 -6.73 -19.88
C VAL A 96 -3.61 -6.02 -18.64
N VAL A 97 -3.59 -6.72 -17.50
CA VAL A 97 -3.86 -6.19 -16.16
C VAL A 97 -2.59 -6.36 -15.32
N VAL A 98 -2.29 -5.40 -14.45
CA VAL A 98 -1.09 -5.49 -13.60
C VAL A 98 -1.46 -5.63 -12.12
N SER A 99 -0.70 -6.43 -11.40
CA SER A 99 -0.82 -6.51 -9.94
C SER A 99 0.54 -6.61 -9.26
N LEU A 100 0.76 -5.81 -8.22
CA LEU A 100 1.96 -5.77 -7.38
C LEU A 100 1.56 -6.07 -5.93
N LYS A 101 1.60 -7.32 -5.53
CA LYS A 101 1.10 -7.76 -4.23
C LYS A 101 2.21 -8.00 -3.21
N SER A 102 1.93 -7.63 -1.97
CA SER A 102 2.79 -7.89 -0.82
C SER A 102 1.94 -8.13 0.43
N SER A 103 2.45 -8.90 1.38
CA SER A 103 1.91 -9.00 2.73
C SER A 103 2.26 -7.75 3.57
N ASN A 104 3.34 -7.04 3.20
CA ASN A 104 3.68 -5.74 3.76
C ASN A 104 2.89 -4.63 3.05
N VAL A 105 1.93 -4.05 3.75
CA VAL A 105 1.03 -3.02 3.22
C VAL A 105 1.79 -1.79 2.71
N ARG A 106 2.86 -1.36 3.38
CA ARG A 106 3.65 -0.19 2.95
C ARG A 106 4.39 -0.46 1.64
N VAL A 107 5.02 -1.63 1.53
CA VAL A 107 5.69 -2.06 0.29
C VAL A 107 4.68 -2.12 -0.86
N MET A 108 3.51 -2.72 -0.63
CA MET A 108 2.45 -2.81 -1.63
C MET A 108 2.01 -1.41 -2.11
N VAL A 109 1.66 -0.51 -1.19
CA VAL A 109 1.19 0.84 -1.54
C VAL A 109 2.26 1.63 -2.29
N GLN A 110 3.51 1.56 -1.85
CA GLN A 110 4.63 2.21 -2.53
C GLN A 110 4.82 1.67 -3.94
N ALA A 111 4.82 0.34 -4.11
CA ALA A 111 5.00 -0.29 -5.41
C ALA A 111 3.93 0.14 -6.43
N TYR A 112 2.65 0.18 -6.03
CA TYR A 112 1.59 0.65 -6.94
C TYR A 112 1.70 2.14 -7.27
N ARG A 113 2.07 2.99 -6.31
CA ARG A 113 2.28 4.42 -6.57
C ARG A 113 3.44 4.66 -7.52
N LEU A 114 4.55 3.94 -7.34
CA LEU A 114 5.70 3.98 -8.26
C LEU A 114 5.31 3.48 -9.66
N LEU A 115 4.60 2.35 -9.75
CA LEU A 115 4.14 1.82 -11.03
C LEU A 115 3.20 2.81 -11.75
N ALA A 116 2.26 3.43 -11.03
CA ALA A 116 1.35 4.41 -11.61
C ALA A 116 2.09 5.64 -12.15
N ALA A 117 3.13 6.10 -11.44
CA ALA A 117 4.01 7.18 -11.90
C ALA A 117 4.77 6.78 -13.18
N GLU A 118 5.40 5.61 -13.17
CA GLU A 118 6.14 5.05 -14.31
C GLU A 118 5.23 4.85 -15.54
N MET A 119 4.04 4.30 -15.36
CA MET A 119 3.06 4.13 -16.44
C MET A 119 2.64 5.47 -17.02
N ARG A 120 2.39 6.48 -16.18
CA ARG A 120 2.04 7.83 -16.64
C ARG A 120 3.16 8.47 -17.47
N GLU A 121 4.41 8.35 -17.04
CA GLU A 121 5.57 8.86 -17.78
C GLU A 121 5.74 8.20 -19.16
N ARG A 122 5.39 6.91 -19.25
CA ARG A 122 5.46 6.13 -20.49
C ARG A 122 4.20 6.26 -21.36
N GLY A 123 3.14 6.93 -20.88
CA GLY A 123 1.86 7.01 -21.58
C GLY A 123 1.12 5.66 -21.61
N TRP A 124 1.23 4.87 -20.57
CA TRP A 124 0.56 3.58 -20.41
C TRP A 124 -0.63 3.71 -19.45
N ASP A 125 -1.71 2.96 -19.73
CA ASP A 125 -2.99 3.02 -19.02
C ASP A 125 -3.50 1.63 -18.60
N TYR A 126 -2.61 0.69 -18.32
CA TYR A 126 -2.99 -0.66 -17.93
C TYR A 126 -3.79 -0.70 -16.62
N PRO A 127 -4.92 -1.42 -16.59
CA PRO A 127 -5.70 -1.59 -15.36
C PRO A 127 -4.90 -2.23 -14.23
N LEU A 128 -5.14 -1.76 -13.00
CA LEU A 128 -4.49 -2.23 -11.79
C LEU A 128 -5.42 -3.15 -10.97
N HIS A 129 -4.92 -4.32 -10.61
CA HIS A 129 -5.60 -5.26 -9.74
C HIS A 129 -4.97 -5.25 -8.34
N LEU A 130 -5.63 -4.59 -7.38
CA LEU A 130 -5.12 -4.40 -6.03
C LEU A 130 -5.34 -5.63 -5.14
N GLY A 131 -4.44 -5.84 -4.19
CA GLY A 131 -4.61 -6.85 -3.16
C GLY A 131 -3.43 -6.97 -2.24
N VAL A 132 -3.72 -7.18 -0.95
CA VAL A 132 -2.73 -7.58 0.06
C VAL A 132 -2.70 -9.12 0.08
N THR A 133 -1.52 -9.73 -0.04
CA THR A 133 -1.37 -11.19 0.08
C THR A 133 -1.22 -11.58 1.54
N GLU A 134 -1.75 -12.74 1.91
CA GLU A 134 -1.58 -13.28 3.26
C GLU A 134 -1.97 -12.25 4.34
N ALA A 135 -3.11 -11.59 4.15
CA ALA A 135 -3.53 -10.53 5.05
C ALA A 135 -3.81 -11.03 6.48
N GLY A 136 -4.17 -12.30 6.61
CA GLY A 136 -4.51 -12.92 7.89
C GLY A 136 -6.00 -13.25 7.99
N ASP A 137 -6.42 -13.60 9.19
CA ASP A 137 -7.80 -13.94 9.48
C ASP A 137 -8.55 -12.82 10.22
N ASP A 138 -9.85 -13.01 10.40
CA ASP A 138 -10.76 -12.15 11.16
C ASP A 138 -10.51 -10.64 10.96
N MET A 139 -10.38 -9.90 12.03
CA MET A 139 -10.24 -8.44 12.02
C MET A 139 -8.88 -8.00 11.45
N GLU A 140 -7.82 -8.74 11.71
CA GLU A 140 -6.47 -8.39 11.22
C GLU A 140 -6.40 -8.37 9.70
N GLY A 141 -6.90 -9.44 9.06
CA GLY A 141 -6.93 -9.52 7.60
C GLY A 141 -7.79 -8.43 6.95
N ARG A 142 -8.92 -8.09 7.59
CA ARG A 142 -9.81 -7.01 7.15
C ARG A 142 -9.14 -5.64 7.27
N ILE A 143 -8.48 -5.36 8.39
CA ILE A 143 -7.76 -4.10 8.62
C ILE A 143 -6.60 -3.96 7.63
N LYS A 144 -5.76 -4.98 7.45
CA LYS A 144 -4.65 -4.95 6.48
C LYS A 144 -5.16 -4.70 5.06
N SER A 145 -6.22 -5.39 4.65
CA SER A 145 -6.83 -5.19 3.34
C SER A 145 -7.40 -3.78 3.18
N ALA A 146 -8.11 -3.27 4.20
CA ALA A 146 -8.66 -1.92 4.19
C ALA A 146 -7.56 -0.84 4.14
N VAL A 147 -6.48 -1.01 4.88
CA VAL A 147 -5.35 -0.05 4.87
C VAL A 147 -4.62 -0.07 3.52
N GLY A 148 -4.26 -1.26 3.00
CA GLY A 148 -3.50 -1.37 1.76
C GLY A 148 -4.31 -1.00 0.53
N ILE A 149 -5.43 -1.66 0.31
CA ILE A 149 -6.31 -1.40 -0.84
C ILE A 149 -6.94 -0.01 -0.72
N GLY A 150 -7.45 0.34 0.46
CA GLY A 150 -8.12 1.61 0.70
C GLY A 150 -7.20 2.82 0.49
N ALA A 151 -5.90 2.74 0.84
CA ALA A 151 -4.96 3.81 0.55
C ALA A 151 -4.85 4.11 -0.95
N LEU A 152 -4.79 3.06 -1.77
CA LEU A 152 -4.70 3.19 -3.22
C LEU A 152 -6.01 3.66 -3.85
N LEU A 153 -7.15 3.14 -3.39
CA LEU A 153 -8.47 3.62 -3.83
C LEU A 153 -8.68 5.11 -3.47
N ALA A 154 -8.16 5.56 -2.33
CA ALA A 154 -8.18 6.97 -1.95
C ALA A 154 -7.29 7.85 -2.84
N ASP A 155 -6.24 7.28 -3.43
CA ASP A 155 -5.41 7.96 -4.43
C ASP A 155 -6.06 7.94 -5.85
N GLY A 156 -7.20 7.27 -6.02
CA GLY A 156 -7.83 7.05 -7.32
C GLY A 156 -7.17 5.93 -8.14
N LEU A 157 -6.39 5.06 -7.50
CA LEU A 157 -5.72 3.93 -8.15
C LEU A 157 -6.46 2.62 -7.87
N GLY A 158 -6.68 1.82 -8.92
CA GLY A 158 -7.23 0.48 -8.84
C GLY A 158 -8.56 0.30 -9.57
N ASP A 159 -8.62 -0.71 -10.41
CA ASP A 159 -9.77 -1.05 -11.27
C ASP A 159 -10.47 -2.30 -10.77
N THR A 160 -9.74 -3.20 -10.15
CA THR A 160 -10.27 -4.39 -9.49
C THR A 160 -9.52 -4.65 -8.19
N ILE A 161 -10.17 -5.31 -7.23
CA ILE A 161 -9.59 -5.63 -5.93
C ILE A 161 -9.76 -7.12 -5.60
N ARG A 162 -8.84 -7.65 -4.79
CA ARG A 162 -8.98 -8.93 -4.10
C ARG A 162 -8.64 -8.75 -2.62
N VAL A 163 -9.57 -9.08 -1.76
CA VAL A 163 -9.31 -9.36 -0.35
C VAL A 163 -8.84 -10.81 -0.24
N SER A 164 -7.83 -11.07 0.59
CA SER A 164 -7.28 -12.43 0.80
C SER A 164 -7.22 -12.72 2.28
N LEU A 165 -8.16 -13.52 2.75
CA LEU A 165 -8.31 -13.92 4.15
C LEU A 165 -7.93 -15.40 4.33
N THR A 166 -7.58 -15.78 5.56
CA THR A 166 -7.39 -17.18 5.97
C THR A 166 -8.74 -17.81 6.38
N GLU A 167 -9.81 -17.39 5.74
CA GLU A 167 -11.18 -17.86 5.98
C GLU A 167 -11.72 -18.56 4.73
N ALA A 168 -12.96 -19.07 4.79
CA ALA A 168 -13.63 -19.60 3.62
C ALA A 168 -13.78 -18.52 2.53
N PRO A 169 -13.52 -18.83 1.25
CA PRO A 169 -13.43 -17.83 0.18
C PRO A 169 -14.67 -16.92 0.04
N GLU A 170 -15.84 -17.44 0.35
CA GLU A 170 -17.09 -16.65 0.34
C GLU A 170 -17.10 -15.51 1.35
N ARG A 171 -16.26 -15.56 2.40
CA ARG A 171 -16.11 -14.49 3.39
C ARG A 171 -15.34 -13.28 2.85
N GLU A 172 -14.55 -13.46 1.82
CA GLU A 172 -13.80 -12.37 1.18
C GLU A 172 -14.74 -11.40 0.42
N ILE A 173 -15.83 -11.91 -0.18
CA ILE A 173 -16.73 -11.13 -1.05
C ILE A 173 -17.41 -9.96 -0.31
N PRO A 174 -18.05 -10.16 0.86
CA PRO A 174 -18.67 -9.05 1.58
C PRO A 174 -17.67 -7.98 1.99
N VAL A 175 -16.46 -8.38 2.42
CA VAL A 175 -15.40 -7.45 2.83
C VAL A 175 -14.90 -6.65 1.64
N ALA A 176 -14.63 -7.31 0.51
CA ALA A 176 -14.22 -6.65 -0.72
C ALA A 176 -15.27 -5.66 -1.23
N ARG A 177 -16.57 -6.04 -1.18
CA ARG A 177 -17.67 -5.18 -1.59
C ARG A 177 -17.80 -3.97 -0.68
N GLN A 178 -17.81 -4.17 0.64
CA GLN A 178 -17.87 -3.07 1.59
C GLN A 178 -16.73 -2.06 1.41
N LEU A 179 -15.51 -2.56 1.13
CA LEU A 179 -14.36 -1.71 0.88
C LEU A 179 -14.52 -0.91 -0.43
N ALA A 180 -14.95 -1.56 -1.51
CA ALA A 180 -15.18 -0.88 -2.78
C ALA A 180 -16.31 0.15 -2.68
N ASP A 181 -17.44 -0.22 -2.09
CA ASP A 181 -18.63 0.65 -1.93
C ASP A 181 -18.31 1.90 -1.09
N TYR A 182 -17.34 1.82 -0.16
CA TYR A 182 -16.90 2.97 0.63
C TYR A 182 -16.33 4.11 -0.23
N PHE A 183 -15.74 3.78 -1.38
CA PHE A 183 -15.15 4.76 -2.31
C PHE A 183 -16.09 5.20 -3.43
N VAL A 184 -17.24 4.53 -3.61
CA VAL A 184 -18.26 4.95 -4.57
C VAL A 184 -18.81 6.34 -4.19
N GLY A 185 -18.84 7.25 -5.15
CA GLY A 185 -19.33 8.62 -4.95
C GLY A 185 -18.35 9.58 -4.25
N ARG A 186 -17.08 9.18 -4.07
CA ARG A 186 -16.03 10.04 -3.53
C ARG A 186 -15.19 10.76 -4.58
N GLU A 187 -15.54 10.65 -5.83
CA GLU A 187 -14.81 11.17 -6.99
C GLU A 187 -14.70 12.72 -7.00
N ASN A 188 -15.61 13.42 -6.31
CA ASN A 188 -15.70 14.88 -6.30
C ASN A 188 -15.32 15.51 -4.96
N HIS A 189 -14.42 14.92 -4.19
CA HIS A 189 -13.92 15.58 -2.98
C HIS A 189 -12.97 16.72 -3.34
N ASP A 190 -12.84 17.71 -2.44
CA ASP A 190 -11.87 18.78 -2.61
C ASP A 190 -10.45 18.20 -2.79
N PRO A 191 -9.62 18.81 -3.66
CA PRO A 191 -8.25 18.36 -3.83
C PRO A 191 -7.50 18.31 -2.50
N ILE A 192 -6.79 17.22 -2.24
CA ILE A 192 -5.91 17.11 -1.08
C ILE A 192 -4.69 18.00 -1.36
N PRO A 193 -4.41 19.02 -0.53
CA PRO A 193 -3.26 19.90 -0.74
C PRO A 193 -1.96 19.10 -0.82
N GLU A 194 -1.11 19.42 -1.76
CA GLU A 194 0.24 18.85 -1.82
C GLU A 194 0.99 19.20 -0.52
N ALA A 195 1.56 18.19 0.12
CA ALA A 195 2.49 18.40 1.21
C ALA A 195 3.86 18.72 0.59
N ASN A 196 4.23 20.00 0.56
CA ASN A 196 5.47 20.43 -0.09
C ASN A 196 6.74 19.87 0.55
N GLU A 197 6.70 19.49 1.83
CA GLU A 197 7.79 18.81 2.50
C GLU A 197 7.23 17.88 3.58
N SER A 198 7.64 16.63 3.54
CA SER A 198 7.37 15.66 4.60
C SER A 198 8.65 15.50 5.42
N PHE A 199 8.61 15.85 6.71
CA PHE A 199 9.72 15.61 7.65
C PHE A 199 9.86 14.12 8.01
N TYR A 200 9.03 13.26 7.46
CA TYR A 200 9.10 11.80 7.60
C TYR A 200 8.80 11.11 6.26
N SER A 201 9.44 9.98 6.01
CA SER A 201 9.06 9.09 4.93
C SER A 201 7.88 8.22 5.37
N PRO A 202 6.78 8.14 4.62
CA PRO A 202 5.69 7.23 4.91
C PRO A 202 6.09 5.75 4.72
N TYR A 203 7.20 5.48 4.04
CA TYR A 203 7.68 4.14 3.68
C TYR A 203 8.83 3.65 4.55
N GLU A 204 9.58 4.57 5.17
CA GLU A 204 10.68 4.26 6.07
C GLU A 204 10.25 4.48 7.52
N TYR A 205 10.43 3.45 8.35
CA TYR A 205 10.22 3.63 9.78
C TYR A 205 11.37 4.42 10.39
N ARG A 206 11.10 5.66 10.77
CA ARG A 206 12.01 6.49 11.54
C ARG A 206 11.27 7.07 12.73
N ARG A 207 11.55 6.50 13.90
CA ARG A 207 10.94 7.01 15.13
C ARG A 207 11.43 8.42 15.42
N ARG A 208 10.50 9.34 15.67
CA ARG A 208 10.84 10.69 16.16
C ARG A 208 11.50 10.58 17.53
N ARG A 209 12.60 11.27 17.69
CA ARG A 209 13.25 11.39 19.00
C ARG A 209 12.37 12.24 19.93
N SER A 210 12.19 11.79 21.18
CA SER A 210 11.52 12.54 22.23
C SER A 210 12.31 12.42 23.54
N ALA A 211 12.21 13.43 24.40
CA ALA A 211 12.73 13.33 25.76
C ALA A 211 11.88 12.36 26.59
N PRO A 212 12.48 11.51 27.41
CA PRO A 212 11.71 10.66 28.31
C PRO A 212 11.10 11.49 29.44
N VAL A 213 9.82 11.27 29.73
CA VAL A 213 9.13 11.83 30.89
C VAL A 213 8.46 10.67 31.63
N GLY A 214 8.99 10.29 32.78
CA GLY A 214 8.56 9.08 33.48
C GLY A 214 8.65 7.84 32.59
N GLU A 215 7.54 7.14 32.39
CA GLU A 215 7.44 5.95 31.53
C GLU A 215 7.13 6.27 30.06
N VAL A 216 7.01 7.52 29.69
CA VAL A 216 6.60 7.96 28.32
C VAL A 216 7.78 8.58 27.58
N GLY A 217 7.88 8.30 26.27
CA GLY A 217 8.88 8.93 25.40
C GLY A 217 10.25 8.23 25.42
N GLY A 218 11.25 8.91 24.86
CA GLY A 218 12.56 8.30 24.63
C GLY A 218 12.47 7.10 23.68
N GLU A 219 13.16 6.03 24.02
CA GLU A 219 13.16 4.77 23.27
C GLU A 219 12.14 3.75 23.77
N ARG A 220 11.34 4.12 24.77
CA ARG A 220 10.33 3.25 25.33
C ARG A 220 9.21 2.95 24.33
N PRO A 221 8.58 1.77 24.40
CA PRO A 221 7.42 1.47 23.55
C PRO A 221 6.26 2.43 23.84
N PRO A 222 5.31 2.56 22.92
CA PRO A 222 4.05 3.26 23.20
C PRO A 222 3.35 2.67 24.43
N VAL A 223 2.77 3.53 25.25
CA VAL A 223 2.05 3.14 26.47
C VAL A 223 0.55 3.37 26.31
N ILE A 224 -0.25 2.60 27.04
CA ILE A 224 -1.69 2.81 27.13
C ILE A 224 -1.94 3.87 28.20
N TRP A 225 -2.54 5.00 27.81
CA TRP A 225 -2.72 6.16 28.68
C TRP A 225 -3.40 5.83 30.00
N ASN A 226 -4.47 5.04 29.98
CA ASN A 226 -5.25 4.68 31.18
C ASN A 226 -4.50 3.72 32.13
N GLU A 227 -3.40 3.12 31.68
CA GLU A 227 -2.55 2.25 32.50
C GLU A 227 -1.41 3.01 33.17
N LEU A 228 -1.22 4.29 32.82
CA LEU A 228 -0.22 5.14 33.45
C LEU A 228 -0.69 5.58 34.85
N PRO A 229 0.26 5.76 35.80
CA PRO A 229 -0.06 6.33 37.11
C PRO A 229 -0.73 7.71 36.97
N GLU A 230 -1.68 8.03 37.87
CA GLU A 230 -2.38 9.33 37.89
C GLU A 230 -1.42 10.51 37.93
N THR A 231 -0.34 10.40 38.70
CA THR A 231 0.70 11.43 38.78
C THR A 231 1.34 11.76 37.42
N VAL A 232 1.42 10.77 36.50
CA VAL A 232 1.90 10.99 35.14
C VAL A 232 0.78 11.62 34.30
N GLN A 233 -0.46 11.17 34.48
CA GLN A 233 -1.61 11.76 33.76
C GLN A 233 -1.86 13.22 34.16
N GLU A 234 -1.60 13.60 35.39
CA GLU A 234 -1.71 14.96 35.90
C GLU A 234 -0.57 15.87 35.42
N SER A 235 0.57 15.31 35.02
CA SER A 235 1.75 16.07 34.58
C SER A 235 1.71 16.44 33.09
N VAL A 236 0.55 16.56 32.48
CA VAL A 236 0.41 16.90 31.05
C VAL A 236 0.28 18.40 30.80
N PHE A 237 0.72 18.83 29.64
CA PHE A 237 0.51 20.16 29.11
C PHE A 237 -0.41 20.07 27.88
N TYR A 238 -1.58 20.69 27.96
CA TYR A 238 -2.50 20.74 26.83
C TYR A 238 -2.09 21.86 25.89
N ALA A 239 -1.82 21.50 24.64
CA ALA A 239 -1.36 22.42 23.63
C ALA A 239 -2.19 22.32 22.33
N ASP A 240 -2.16 23.37 21.58
CA ASP A 240 -2.53 23.45 20.18
C ASP A 240 -1.38 24.04 19.37
N ILE A 241 -1.57 24.24 18.08
CA ILE A 241 -0.53 24.77 17.19
C ILE A 241 -0.02 26.17 17.60
N HIS A 242 -0.83 26.95 18.30
CA HIS A 242 -0.50 28.33 18.70
C HIS A 242 0.28 28.41 20.02
N HIS A 243 0.37 27.32 20.76
CA HIS A 243 0.99 27.27 22.09
C HIS A 243 2.31 26.49 22.16
N VAL A 244 2.91 26.15 21.02
CA VAL A 244 4.11 25.31 20.95
C VAL A 244 5.29 25.94 21.70
N GLU A 245 5.47 27.24 21.65
CA GLU A 245 6.52 27.96 22.34
C GLU A 245 6.45 27.81 23.86
N GLN A 246 5.25 27.69 24.40
CA GLN A 246 4.97 27.67 25.84
C GLN A 246 5.14 26.27 26.47
N ILE A 247 5.36 25.24 25.68
CA ILE A 247 5.49 23.86 26.18
C ILE A 247 6.74 23.73 27.06
N PRO A 248 6.59 23.37 28.35
CA PRO A 248 7.74 23.08 29.22
C PRO A 248 8.47 21.81 28.78
N ALA A 249 9.79 21.76 28.96
CA ALA A 249 10.63 20.65 28.49
C ALA A 249 10.36 19.30 29.21
N ASP A 250 9.83 19.36 30.42
CA ASP A 250 9.64 18.22 31.32
C ASP A 250 8.18 17.69 31.33
N ARG A 251 7.35 18.10 30.36
CA ARG A 251 5.93 17.74 30.32
C ARG A 251 5.61 16.82 29.17
N ILE A 252 4.63 15.96 29.40
CA ILE A 252 3.92 15.24 28.33
C ILE A 252 2.94 16.23 27.69
N VAL A 253 2.93 16.31 26.39
CA VAL A 253 2.04 17.22 25.66
C VAL A 253 0.81 16.46 25.19
N VAL A 254 -0.37 17.00 25.45
CA VAL A 254 -1.61 16.55 24.84
C VAL A 254 -2.01 17.56 23.78
N LEU A 255 -1.83 17.20 22.52
CA LEU A 255 -2.25 17.98 21.36
C LEU A 255 -3.72 17.70 21.06
N THR A 256 -4.56 18.71 21.15
CA THR A 256 -5.95 18.66 20.70
C THR A 256 -6.04 19.21 19.28
N THR A 257 -6.61 18.44 18.36
CA THR A 257 -6.77 18.82 16.94
C THR A 257 -8.23 18.82 16.53
N SER A 258 -8.56 19.67 15.55
CA SER A 258 -9.91 19.74 15.00
C SER A 258 -10.22 18.56 14.06
N ASN A 259 -11.51 18.29 13.86
CA ASN A 259 -11.95 17.21 12.94
C ASN A 259 -11.68 17.54 11.47
N ARG A 260 -11.71 18.82 11.08
CA ARG A 260 -11.57 19.23 9.67
C ARG A 260 -10.13 19.32 9.19
N ASN A 261 -9.22 19.82 10.03
CA ASN A 261 -7.84 20.11 9.67
C ASN A 261 -6.82 19.31 10.49
N GLY A 262 -7.25 18.28 11.22
CA GLY A 262 -6.45 17.60 12.23
C GLY A 262 -5.08 17.11 11.77
N ILE A 263 -4.97 16.61 10.53
CA ILE A 263 -3.68 16.14 9.99
C ILE A 263 -2.75 17.32 9.68
N ALA A 264 -3.27 18.40 9.09
CA ALA A 264 -2.49 19.59 8.79
C ALA A 264 -2.02 20.28 10.09
N GLU A 265 -2.90 20.38 11.10
CA GLU A 265 -2.58 20.90 12.42
C GLU A 265 -1.50 20.07 13.12
N GLN A 266 -1.60 18.74 13.07
CA GLN A 266 -0.58 17.85 13.62
C GLN A 266 0.78 18.06 12.96
N ARG A 267 0.81 18.12 11.63
CA ARG A 267 2.05 18.36 10.87
C ARG A 267 2.68 19.70 11.24
N ALA A 268 1.88 20.77 11.25
CA ALA A 268 2.36 22.09 11.60
C ALA A 268 2.86 22.16 13.04
N PHE A 269 2.18 21.49 13.98
CA PHE A 269 2.60 21.38 15.37
C PHE A 269 3.96 20.67 15.51
N PHE A 270 4.13 19.50 14.89
CA PHE A 270 5.38 18.76 14.97
C PHE A 270 6.54 19.49 14.28
N LEU A 271 6.29 20.10 13.13
CA LEU A 271 7.28 20.93 12.46
C LEU A 271 7.74 22.10 13.34
N ARG A 272 6.79 22.74 14.02
CA ARG A 272 7.11 23.84 14.94
C ARG A 272 7.88 23.36 16.16
N MET A 273 7.54 22.20 16.73
CA MET A 273 8.31 21.58 17.82
C MET A 273 9.74 21.32 17.38
N GLU A 274 9.95 20.78 16.19
CA GLU A 274 11.28 20.49 15.63
C GLU A 274 12.10 21.77 15.46
N GLN A 275 11.51 22.82 14.86
CA GLN A 275 12.14 24.15 14.70
C GLN A 275 12.60 24.75 16.03
N LEU A 276 11.84 24.52 17.08
CA LEU A 276 12.13 25.02 18.43
C LEU A 276 12.99 24.05 19.28
N GLY A 277 13.43 22.92 18.71
CA GLY A 277 14.19 21.91 19.41
C GLY A 277 13.44 21.22 20.56
N LYS A 278 12.10 21.23 20.53
CA LYS A 278 11.27 20.62 21.58
C LYS A 278 11.07 19.13 21.30
N ASN A 279 11.47 18.29 22.26
CA ASN A 279 11.47 16.83 22.15
C ASN A 279 10.48 16.14 23.11
N ASN A 280 9.45 16.86 23.54
CA ASN A 280 8.45 16.32 24.45
C ASN A 280 7.72 15.11 23.86
N PRO A 281 7.32 14.10 24.66
CA PRO A 281 6.34 13.09 24.28
C PRO A 281 5.01 13.75 23.97
N VAL A 282 4.35 13.34 22.88
CA VAL A 282 3.09 13.94 22.42
C VAL A 282 2.00 12.88 22.33
N ILE A 283 0.86 13.15 22.94
CA ILE A 283 -0.38 12.38 22.82
C ILE A 283 -1.35 13.21 21.97
N ILE A 284 -1.89 12.59 20.93
CA ILE A 284 -2.84 13.26 20.04
C ILE A 284 -4.26 12.93 20.51
N LYS A 285 -5.01 13.94 20.88
CA LYS A 285 -6.43 13.84 21.21
C LYS A 285 -7.26 14.43 20.07
N ARG A 286 -8.10 13.61 19.46
CA ARG A 286 -9.11 14.08 18.50
C ARG A 286 -10.44 14.26 19.21
N SER A 287 -11.09 15.40 19.01
CA SER A 287 -12.51 15.58 19.32
C SER A 287 -13.32 15.03 18.14
N TYR A 288 -14.22 14.11 18.40
CA TYR A 288 -15.17 13.59 17.41
C TYR A 288 -16.41 14.45 17.34
#